data_18828369a19d13f4089003827b65f983
#
_entry.id   18828369a19d13f4089003827b65f983
#
_cell.length_a   1.000
_cell.length_b   1.000
_cell.length_c   1.000
_cell.angle_alpha   90.00
_cell.angle_beta   90.00
_cell.angle_gamma   90.00
#
_symmetry.space_group_name_H-M   'P 1'
#
loop_
_entity.id
_entity.type
_entity.pdbx_description
1 polymer ?
#
loop_
_entity_poly.entity_id
_entity_poly.type
_entity_poly.pdbx_seq_one_letter_code
_entity_poly.pdbx_strand_id
1 'polypeptide(L)'
;MRVLLLFLIALVSRVAFAFPENVRHGYFSCTACHVSPSGGGVLTPYGRSLSAELMSTWGTTKTSGFMFSNPEDESKLQWLRSQIFLRGVQTYRDTPKVEKAQFIPMQADLEIGADTEKFAIISTFGYRANDASKDLKEFLSRRHFVLYRFTEQIVGRVGKFMQSFGLNGPDHISATRRGLNWDQGSESYNLEMNYIGESFNHTLTVVSNSPEEKSVKKDQGVSINSSYLWREKSRIGISGYQGRQSDSERVVFGPYVTISLSEKLYLSSEIFAQDKTIKATSDHEKGYATFSRLGYQAVKGLTPFVQFDRSYLDDSDRSSQFDSFGLGVQWLPYSHFEFMLFAGKEKSSSQEATDFAWLMLNIYL
;
A
#
# COMPACT_ATOMS: atom_id res chain seq x y z
N MET A 1 -1.92 37.78 -28.79
CA MET A 1 -2.75 36.54 -28.72
C MET A 1 -1.94 35.25 -28.52
N ARG A 2 -0.86 34.98 -29.26
CA ARG A 2 -0.06 33.73 -29.08
C ARG A 2 0.66 33.62 -27.74
N VAL A 3 1.11 34.71 -27.15
CA VAL A 3 1.77 34.73 -25.82
C VAL A 3 0.80 34.48 -24.67
N LEU A 4 -0.44 34.97 -24.80
CA LEU A 4 -1.52 34.72 -23.81
C LEU A 4 -1.98 33.26 -23.80
N LEU A 5 -1.93 32.59 -24.96
CA LEU A 5 -2.25 31.17 -25.11
C LEU A 5 -1.18 30.28 -24.47
N LEU A 6 0.11 30.66 -24.57
CA LEU A 6 1.21 29.96 -23.94
C LEU A 6 1.21 30.12 -22.40
N PHE A 7 0.73 31.27 -21.89
CA PHE A 7 0.57 31.49 -20.45
C PHE A 7 -0.61 30.72 -19.86
N LEU A 8 -1.68 30.53 -20.63
CA LEU A 8 -2.83 29.70 -20.22
C LEU A 8 -2.52 28.19 -20.23
N ILE A 9 -1.58 27.74 -21.08
CA ILE A 9 -1.14 26.34 -21.12
C ILE A 9 -0.19 26.01 -19.95
N ALA A 10 0.54 27.01 -19.41
CA ALA A 10 1.45 26.86 -18.27
C ALA A 10 0.74 26.80 -16.90
N LEU A 11 -0.57 27.08 -16.83
CA LEU A 11 -1.34 27.10 -15.59
C LEU A 11 -2.10 25.80 -15.28
N VAL A 12 -1.93 24.75 -16.08
CA VAL A 12 -2.45 23.42 -15.74
C VAL A 12 -1.41 22.71 -14.86
N SER A 13 -1.33 23.12 -13.60
CA SER A 13 -0.60 22.39 -12.56
C SER A 13 -1.26 21.02 -12.38
N ARG A 14 -0.59 19.98 -12.84
CA ARG A 14 -1.02 18.60 -12.62
C ARG A 14 -0.67 18.21 -11.19
N VAL A 15 -1.63 17.77 -10.45
CA VAL A 15 -1.60 17.48 -9.02
C VAL A 15 -1.69 15.95 -8.82
N ALA A 16 -0.84 15.31 -8.03
CA ALA A 16 -0.66 13.86 -7.94
C ALA A 16 -0.93 13.23 -6.54
N PHE A 17 -1.56 12.05 -6.42
CA PHE A 17 -1.93 11.35 -5.18
C PHE A 17 -1.56 9.86 -5.11
N ALA A 18 -1.48 9.29 -3.90
CA ALA A 18 -0.88 7.99 -3.63
C ALA A 18 -1.83 6.86 -3.17
N PHE A 19 -3.13 7.02 -3.27
CA PHE A 19 -4.04 5.89 -3.36
C PHE A 19 -4.08 5.47 -4.82
N PRO A 20 -3.93 4.17 -5.15
CA PRO A 20 -3.91 3.73 -6.55
C PRO A 20 -5.09 4.25 -7.36
N GLU A 21 -6.27 4.34 -6.75
CA GLU A 21 -7.49 4.89 -7.30
C GLU A 21 -7.46 6.40 -7.55
N ASN A 22 -6.51 7.13 -6.94
CA ASN A 22 -6.38 8.57 -7.17
C ASN A 22 -5.79 8.91 -8.53
N VAL A 23 -5.34 7.91 -9.29
CA VAL A 23 -5.02 8.10 -10.71
C VAL A 23 -6.20 8.71 -11.48
N ARG A 24 -7.45 8.45 -11.07
CA ARG A 24 -8.67 9.06 -11.64
C ARG A 24 -8.74 10.58 -11.49
N HIS A 25 -7.99 11.12 -10.53
CA HIS A 25 -7.85 12.56 -10.29
C HIS A 25 -6.55 13.12 -10.87
N GLY A 26 -5.85 12.34 -11.71
CA GLY A 26 -4.61 12.74 -12.36
C GLY A 26 -3.34 12.45 -11.57
N TYR A 27 -3.42 11.67 -10.48
CA TYR A 27 -2.28 11.39 -9.61
C TYR A 27 -1.70 10.00 -9.89
N PHE A 28 -0.72 9.98 -10.76
CA PHE A 28 -0.10 8.76 -11.23
C PHE A 28 1.06 8.29 -10.33
N SER A 29 1.81 9.22 -9.74
CA SER A 29 2.96 8.92 -8.89
C SER A 29 2.66 9.07 -7.40
N CYS A 30 3.23 8.17 -6.58
CA CYS A 30 3.13 8.24 -5.12
C CYS A 30 3.91 9.41 -4.51
N THR A 31 4.96 9.90 -5.20
CA THR A 31 5.88 10.92 -4.69
C THR A 31 5.25 12.30 -4.52
N ALA A 32 4.12 12.55 -5.13
CA ALA A 32 3.41 13.80 -4.90
C ALA A 32 2.93 13.96 -3.45
N CYS A 33 2.50 12.85 -2.83
CA CYS A 33 1.94 12.87 -1.48
C CYS A 33 2.86 12.26 -0.44
N HIS A 34 3.74 11.35 -0.84
CA HIS A 34 4.63 10.63 0.07
C HIS A 34 6.09 10.92 -0.23
N VAL A 35 6.91 10.94 0.82
CA VAL A 35 8.37 10.97 0.66
C VAL A 35 8.86 9.67 0.01
N SER A 36 8.22 8.55 0.31
CA SER A 36 8.52 7.23 -0.27
C SER A 36 8.00 7.10 -1.72
N PRO A 37 8.84 6.72 -2.71
CA PRO A 37 8.42 6.54 -4.10
C PRO A 37 7.34 5.47 -4.31
N SER A 38 7.29 4.47 -3.45
CA SER A 38 6.27 3.40 -3.49
C SER A 38 5.03 3.72 -2.65
N GLY A 39 4.91 4.94 -2.10
CA GLY A 39 3.83 5.34 -1.23
C GLY A 39 3.98 4.85 0.21
N GLY A 40 2.98 5.15 1.02
CA GLY A 40 2.96 4.87 2.44
C GLY A 40 3.94 5.73 3.25
N GLY A 41 3.76 5.75 4.58
CA GLY A 41 4.56 6.56 5.49
C GLY A 41 4.33 8.06 5.38
N VAL A 42 5.36 8.79 5.78
CA VAL A 42 5.31 10.25 5.93
C VAL A 42 4.80 10.95 4.69
N LEU A 43 3.82 11.80 4.89
CA LEU A 43 3.27 12.67 3.86
C LEU A 43 4.13 13.91 3.65
N THR A 44 4.16 14.39 2.42
CA THR A 44 4.62 15.75 2.11
C THR A 44 3.59 16.78 2.61
N PRO A 45 3.95 18.06 2.79
CA PRO A 45 2.97 19.10 3.12
C PRO A 45 1.83 19.17 2.10
N TYR A 46 2.18 18.98 0.84
CA TYR A 46 1.19 18.88 -0.24
C TYR A 46 0.23 17.69 -0.04
N GLY A 47 0.75 16.49 0.25
CA GLY A 47 -0.08 15.31 0.52
C GLY A 47 -1.02 15.51 1.71
N ARG A 48 -0.57 16.23 2.75
CA ARG A 48 -1.41 16.59 3.90
C ARG A 48 -2.55 17.53 3.51
N SER A 49 -2.25 18.63 2.83
CA SER A 49 -3.29 19.57 2.35
C SER A 49 -4.32 18.85 1.49
N LEU A 50 -3.85 18.00 0.64
CA LEU A 50 -4.66 17.26 -0.30
C LEU A 50 -5.55 16.21 0.37
N SER A 51 -5.11 15.59 1.47
CA SER A 51 -5.96 14.68 2.25
C SER A 51 -7.22 15.38 2.75
N ALA A 52 -7.13 16.67 3.07
CA ALA A 52 -8.27 17.50 3.46
C ALA A 52 -9.12 17.93 2.25
N GLU A 53 -8.48 18.44 1.19
CA GLU A 53 -9.19 19.06 0.07
C GLU A 53 -9.93 18.06 -0.80
N LEU A 54 -9.30 16.93 -1.11
CA LEU A 54 -9.86 15.96 -2.04
C LEU A 54 -10.46 14.73 -1.36
N MET A 55 -9.82 14.25 -0.29
CA MET A 55 -10.12 12.93 0.23
C MET A 55 -11.08 12.93 1.42
N SER A 56 -11.15 14.02 2.19
CA SER A 56 -11.95 14.06 3.43
C SER A 56 -13.27 14.74 3.26
N THR A 57 -14.34 14.19 3.86
CA THR A 57 -15.71 14.75 3.78
C THR A 57 -15.76 16.16 4.33
N TRP A 58 -15.16 16.39 5.52
CA TRP A 58 -15.19 17.67 6.26
C TRP A 58 -13.79 18.20 6.58
N GLY A 59 -12.76 17.65 5.93
CA GLY A 59 -11.38 18.09 6.14
C GLY A 59 -11.17 19.55 5.73
N THR A 60 -10.31 20.26 6.46
CA THR A 60 -9.83 21.59 6.13
C THR A 60 -8.31 21.58 6.06
N THR A 61 -7.73 22.33 5.12
CA THR A 61 -6.28 22.45 4.98
C THR A 61 -5.62 23.02 6.23
N LYS A 62 -6.29 23.93 6.92
CA LYS A 62 -5.78 24.59 8.15
C LYS A 62 -5.47 23.63 9.30
N THR A 63 -6.03 22.43 9.29
CA THR A 63 -5.86 21.41 10.34
C THR A 63 -5.35 20.09 9.80
N SER A 64 -4.78 20.06 8.61
CA SER A 64 -4.32 18.81 7.97
C SER A 64 -2.84 18.52 8.22
N GLY A 65 -2.10 19.41 8.86
CA GLY A 65 -0.71 19.24 9.25
C GLY A 65 -0.52 18.31 10.45
N PHE A 66 0.73 18.12 10.85
CA PHE A 66 1.10 17.29 11.98
C PHE A 66 0.38 17.75 13.25
N MET A 67 -0.24 16.80 13.98
CA MET A 67 -1.00 17.09 15.19
C MET A 67 -2.03 18.21 15.01
N PHE A 68 -2.74 18.23 13.87
CA PHE A 68 -3.76 19.22 13.51
C PHE A 68 -3.22 20.64 13.27
N SER A 69 -1.93 20.82 13.03
CA SER A 69 -1.34 22.09 12.63
C SER A 69 -1.75 22.48 11.21
N ASN A 70 -1.49 23.74 10.85
CA ASN A 70 -1.58 24.17 9.47
C ASN A 70 -0.31 23.74 8.72
N PRO A 71 -0.39 22.99 7.60
CA PRO A 71 0.79 22.63 6.81
C PRO A 71 1.65 23.81 6.34
N GLU A 72 1.05 24.98 6.17
CA GLU A 72 1.78 26.22 5.82
C GLU A 72 2.67 26.70 6.98
N ASP A 73 2.27 26.47 8.23
CA ASP A 73 3.08 26.82 9.41
C ASP A 73 4.26 25.88 9.59
N GLU A 74 4.17 24.66 9.09
CA GLU A 74 5.27 23.69 9.05
C GLU A 74 6.41 24.16 8.12
N SER A 75 6.17 25.16 7.30
CA SER A 75 7.16 25.75 6.39
C SER A 75 8.41 26.30 7.09
N LYS A 76 8.33 26.60 8.40
CA LYS A 76 9.49 27.03 9.20
C LYS A 76 10.54 25.93 9.39
N LEU A 77 10.12 24.65 9.34
CA LEU A 77 10.99 23.47 9.38
C LEU A 77 10.75 22.62 8.13
N GLN A 78 10.92 23.23 6.96
CA GLN A 78 10.60 22.61 5.65
C GLN A 78 11.25 21.27 5.41
N TRP A 79 12.35 20.97 6.11
CA TRP A 79 13.09 19.72 5.99
C TRP A 79 12.60 18.62 6.97
N LEU A 80 11.88 18.98 8.05
CA LEU A 80 11.39 18.00 9.03
C LEU A 80 10.09 17.38 8.57
N ARG A 81 10.03 16.06 8.65
CA ARG A 81 8.81 15.27 8.42
C ARG A 81 8.53 14.43 9.65
N SER A 82 7.29 14.45 10.09
CA SER A 82 6.83 13.64 11.22
C SER A 82 5.41 13.14 10.99
N GLN A 83 5.13 11.94 11.48
CA GLN A 83 3.79 11.35 11.43
C GLN A 83 3.62 10.36 12.58
N ILE A 84 2.48 10.40 13.25
CA ILE A 84 2.04 9.35 14.16
C ILE A 84 0.99 8.53 13.43
N PHE A 85 1.14 7.22 13.43
CA PHE A 85 0.20 6.32 12.81
C PHE A 85 -0.32 5.30 13.81
N LEU A 86 -1.64 5.33 14.06
CA LEU A 86 -2.33 4.39 14.93
C LEU A 86 -3.34 3.61 14.11
N ARG A 87 -3.36 2.29 14.30
CA ARG A 87 -4.31 1.39 13.63
C ARG A 87 -4.87 0.38 14.59
N GLY A 88 -6.18 0.22 14.58
CA GLY A 88 -6.88 -0.81 15.29
C GLY A 88 -7.99 -1.40 14.45
N VAL A 89 -8.32 -2.67 14.68
CA VAL A 89 -9.40 -3.35 13.99
C VAL A 89 -10.26 -4.13 14.98
N GLN A 90 -11.58 -3.95 14.89
CA GLN A 90 -12.57 -4.82 15.48
C GLN A 90 -12.96 -5.86 14.44
N THR A 91 -12.75 -7.13 14.74
CA THR A 91 -13.12 -8.25 13.86
C THR A 91 -14.29 -9.00 14.43
N TYR A 92 -15.08 -9.57 13.54
CA TYR A 92 -16.15 -10.53 13.83
C TYR A 92 -16.03 -11.68 12.85
N ARG A 93 -16.14 -12.91 13.32
CA ARG A 93 -16.17 -14.13 12.51
C ARG A 93 -17.21 -15.08 13.06
N ASP A 94 -18.06 -15.56 12.17
CA ASP A 94 -19.06 -16.59 12.48
C ASP A 94 -18.71 -17.85 11.67
N THR A 95 -18.27 -18.86 12.39
CA THR A 95 -17.95 -20.17 11.84
C THR A 95 -18.95 -21.18 12.39
N PRO A 96 -19.17 -22.35 11.74
CA PRO A 96 -20.07 -23.38 12.23
C PRO A 96 -19.76 -23.87 13.67
N LYS A 97 -18.55 -23.58 14.18
CA LYS A 97 -18.11 -24.05 15.50
C LYS A 97 -17.98 -22.94 16.52
N VAL A 98 -17.69 -21.72 16.10
CA VAL A 98 -17.35 -20.62 17.02
C VAL A 98 -17.74 -19.28 16.40
N GLU A 99 -18.51 -18.51 17.15
CA GLU A 99 -18.70 -17.08 16.93
C GLU A 99 -17.67 -16.32 17.75
N LYS A 100 -16.91 -15.41 17.13
CA LYS A 100 -15.85 -14.67 17.80
C LYS A 100 -15.79 -13.21 17.35
N ALA A 101 -15.84 -12.31 18.31
CA ALA A 101 -15.52 -10.90 18.14
C ALA A 101 -14.22 -10.56 18.89
N GLN A 102 -13.34 -9.79 18.28
CA GLN A 102 -12.06 -9.42 18.88
C GLN A 102 -11.60 -8.04 18.40
N PHE A 103 -11.17 -7.20 19.34
CA PHE A 103 -10.40 -5.98 19.02
C PHE A 103 -8.91 -6.30 18.96
N ILE A 104 -8.24 -5.83 17.93
CA ILE A 104 -6.79 -6.01 17.73
C ILE A 104 -6.17 -4.62 17.55
N PRO A 105 -5.34 -4.14 18.49
CA PRO A 105 -4.50 -2.97 18.27
C PRO A 105 -3.36 -3.38 17.33
N MET A 106 -3.45 -2.98 16.05
CA MET A 106 -2.54 -3.49 15.03
C MET A 106 -1.20 -2.78 14.99
N GLN A 107 -1.20 -1.47 15.23
CA GLN A 107 -0.03 -0.63 14.97
C GLN A 107 -0.09 0.66 15.78
N ALA A 108 1.05 1.07 16.32
CA ALA A 108 1.29 2.38 16.89
C ALA A 108 2.71 2.79 16.53
N ASP A 109 2.87 3.69 15.56
CA ASP A 109 4.17 4.10 15.01
C ASP A 109 4.34 5.61 15.08
N LEU A 110 5.56 6.04 15.41
CA LEU A 110 6.09 7.36 15.13
C LEU A 110 7.04 7.24 13.95
N GLU A 111 6.81 7.98 12.90
CA GLU A 111 7.72 8.13 11.77
C GLU A 111 8.25 9.56 11.75
N ILE A 112 9.56 9.68 11.68
CA ILE A 112 10.26 10.97 11.70
C ILE A 112 11.43 10.95 10.74
N GLY A 113 11.75 12.08 10.15
CA GLY A 113 12.93 12.22 9.31
C GLY A 113 13.16 13.60 8.77
N ALA A 114 14.27 13.71 8.06
CA ALA A 114 14.64 14.90 7.29
C ALA A 114 14.34 14.64 5.82
N ASP A 115 13.74 15.63 5.17
CA ASP A 115 13.44 15.61 3.74
C ASP A 115 13.81 16.95 3.13
N THR A 116 14.86 16.95 2.33
CA THR A 116 15.40 18.11 1.62
C THR A 116 15.15 17.96 0.13
N GLU A 117 15.52 18.95 -0.66
CA GLU A 117 15.40 18.88 -2.12
C GLU A 117 16.09 17.66 -2.72
N LYS A 118 17.29 17.30 -2.24
CA LYS A 118 18.11 16.23 -2.81
C LYS A 118 18.06 14.91 -2.08
N PHE A 119 17.88 14.91 -0.77
CA PHE A 119 17.89 13.67 0.01
C PHE A 119 16.82 13.66 1.10
N ALA A 120 16.41 12.46 1.48
CA ALA A 120 15.60 12.24 2.66
C ALA A 120 16.17 11.08 3.51
N ILE A 121 16.03 11.20 4.83
CA ILE A 121 16.32 10.17 5.80
C ILE A 121 15.06 9.99 6.64
N ILE A 122 14.47 8.80 6.60
CA ILE A 122 13.22 8.50 7.30
C ILE A 122 13.44 7.30 8.22
N SER A 123 12.89 7.37 9.41
CA SER A 123 12.88 6.25 10.37
C SER A 123 11.52 6.14 11.05
N THR A 124 11.06 4.90 11.20
CA THR A 124 9.82 4.55 11.92
C THR A 124 10.18 3.83 13.20
N PHE A 125 9.55 4.22 14.30
CA PHE A 125 9.67 3.59 15.61
C PHE A 125 8.27 3.27 16.12
N GLY A 126 8.01 2.02 16.49
CA GLY A 126 6.67 1.68 16.91
C GLY A 126 6.49 0.29 17.46
N TYR A 127 5.22 -0.05 17.62
CA TYR A 127 4.77 -1.32 18.16
C TYR A 127 3.84 -2.01 17.17
N ARG A 128 3.89 -3.33 17.15
CA ARG A 128 2.91 -4.16 16.44
C ARG A 128 2.23 -5.15 17.40
N ALA A 129 1.07 -5.65 17.00
CA ALA A 129 0.43 -6.75 17.71
C ALA A 129 1.33 -7.99 17.69
N ASN A 130 1.48 -8.62 18.85
CA ASN A 130 2.07 -9.94 18.93
C ASN A 130 1.04 -10.98 18.48
N ASP A 131 1.44 -11.93 17.64
CA ASP A 131 0.55 -12.96 17.07
C ASP A 131 -0.11 -13.84 18.14
N ALA A 132 0.55 -14.08 19.26
CA ALA A 132 0.03 -14.91 20.34
C ALA A 132 -0.98 -14.18 21.22
N SER A 133 -0.75 -12.91 21.58
CA SER A 133 -1.56 -12.15 22.53
C SER A 133 -2.48 -11.12 21.88
N LYS A 134 -2.20 -10.75 20.62
CA LYS A 134 -2.86 -9.65 19.89
C LYS A 134 -2.73 -8.28 20.57
N ASP A 135 -1.82 -8.13 21.52
CA ASP A 135 -1.49 -6.87 22.15
C ASP A 135 -0.29 -6.20 21.46
N LEU A 136 -0.14 -4.89 21.61
CA LEU A 136 1.03 -4.14 21.12
C LEU A 136 2.23 -4.40 22.06
N LYS A 137 3.02 -5.44 21.81
CA LYS A 137 4.13 -5.85 22.70
C LYS A 137 5.50 -5.84 22.04
N GLU A 138 5.56 -5.82 20.71
CA GLU A 138 6.83 -5.90 20.02
C GLU A 138 7.23 -4.52 19.48
N PHE A 139 8.34 -3.99 20.02
CA PHE A 139 8.96 -2.77 19.52
C PHE A 139 9.77 -3.08 18.26
N LEU A 140 9.58 -2.31 17.20
CA LEU A 140 10.28 -2.50 15.94
C LEU A 140 10.41 -1.21 15.13
N SER A 141 11.36 -1.22 14.20
CA SER A 141 11.42 -0.26 13.10
C SER A 141 10.89 -0.91 11.83
N ARG A 142 9.76 -0.42 11.32
CA ARG A 142 9.18 -0.92 10.05
C ARG A 142 9.94 -0.40 8.86
N ARG A 143 10.34 0.86 8.91
CA ARG A 143 11.04 1.54 7.82
C ARG A 143 12.15 2.40 8.38
N HIS A 144 13.32 2.28 7.80
CA HIS A 144 14.39 3.24 7.95
C HIS A 144 15.23 3.21 6.67
N PHE A 145 15.28 4.32 6.00
CA PHE A 145 15.96 4.41 4.72
C PHE A 145 16.54 5.80 4.47
N VAL A 146 17.54 5.82 3.61
CA VAL A 146 18.06 7.03 2.98
C VAL A 146 17.61 7.03 1.52
N LEU A 147 17.13 8.16 1.06
CA LEU A 147 16.68 8.40 -0.31
C LEU A 147 17.50 9.54 -0.90
N TYR A 148 17.90 9.40 -2.17
CA TYR A 148 18.58 10.43 -2.92
C TYR A 148 17.89 10.68 -4.27
N ARG A 149 17.65 11.95 -4.59
CA ARG A 149 17.06 12.41 -5.85
C ARG A 149 18.20 12.82 -6.77
N PHE A 150 18.56 11.93 -7.71
CA PHE A 150 19.59 12.20 -8.71
C PHE A 150 19.14 13.28 -9.69
N THR A 151 17.88 13.19 -10.11
CA THR A 151 17.14 14.16 -10.92
C THR A 151 15.71 14.24 -10.41
N GLU A 152 14.86 15.07 -10.99
CA GLU A 152 13.42 15.11 -10.72
C GLU A 152 12.73 13.76 -11.04
N GLN A 153 13.30 13.00 -11.99
CA GLN A 153 12.75 11.75 -12.48
C GLN A 153 13.43 10.51 -11.88
N ILE A 154 14.68 10.60 -11.44
CA ILE A 154 15.46 9.44 -10.98
C ILE A 154 15.71 9.55 -9.48
N VAL A 155 15.18 8.59 -8.74
CA VAL A 155 15.27 8.54 -7.29
C VAL A 155 15.76 7.16 -6.86
N GLY A 156 16.83 7.13 -6.06
CA GLY A 156 17.33 5.93 -5.43
C GLY A 156 17.06 5.93 -3.93
N ARG A 157 16.84 4.76 -3.34
CA ARG A 157 16.79 4.62 -1.89
C ARG A 157 17.43 3.31 -1.43
N VAL A 158 17.97 3.33 -0.22
CA VAL A 158 18.58 2.17 0.43
C VAL A 158 18.16 2.13 1.90
N GLY A 159 17.85 0.96 2.42
CA GLY A 159 17.45 0.74 3.80
C GLY A 159 16.37 -0.31 3.94
N LYS A 160 15.68 -0.32 5.08
CA LYS A 160 14.59 -1.25 5.38
C LYS A 160 13.25 -0.65 4.94
N PHE A 161 12.57 -1.32 4.04
CA PHE A 161 11.23 -0.96 3.55
C PHE A 161 10.60 -2.13 2.78
N MET A 162 9.30 -2.07 2.56
CA MET A 162 8.59 -3.01 1.71
C MET A 162 8.96 -2.78 0.24
N GLN A 163 9.29 -3.85 -0.49
CA GLN A 163 9.52 -3.78 -1.94
C GLN A 163 8.28 -3.27 -2.68
N SER A 164 8.51 -2.55 -3.77
CA SER A 164 7.43 -2.12 -4.67
C SER A 164 6.97 -3.30 -5.52
N PHE A 165 5.68 -3.66 -5.43
CA PHE A 165 5.09 -4.75 -6.22
C PHE A 165 3.58 -4.54 -6.38
N GLY A 166 3.05 -4.69 -7.60
CA GLY A 166 1.63 -4.51 -7.89
C GLY A 166 1.13 -3.11 -7.64
N LEU A 167 -0.11 -3.01 -7.19
CA LEU A 167 -0.79 -1.74 -6.89
C LEU A 167 -0.18 -0.99 -5.70
N ASN A 168 0.54 -1.67 -4.81
CA ASN A 168 0.99 -1.12 -3.53
C ASN A 168 -0.16 -0.58 -2.65
N GLY A 169 -1.34 -1.21 -2.75
CA GLY A 169 -2.50 -0.82 -1.98
C GLY A 169 -2.30 -0.94 -0.46
N PRO A 170 -3.09 -0.19 0.34
CA PRO A 170 -3.01 -0.23 1.80
C PRO A 170 -3.59 -1.51 2.42
N ASP A 171 -4.32 -2.31 1.64
CA ASP A 171 -4.94 -3.55 2.08
C ASP A 171 -3.91 -4.68 2.15
N HIS A 172 -3.28 -4.79 3.33
CA HIS A 172 -2.21 -5.75 3.55
C HIS A 172 -2.70 -7.20 3.69
N ILE A 173 -4.00 -7.41 3.94
CA ILE A 173 -4.60 -8.75 4.09
C ILE A 173 -5.09 -9.34 2.77
N SER A 174 -5.03 -8.58 1.66
CA SER A 174 -5.44 -9.08 0.35
C SER A 174 -4.67 -10.34 -0.05
N ALA A 175 -5.27 -11.15 -0.90
CA ALA A 175 -4.66 -12.38 -1.41
C ALA A 175 -3.31 -12.13 -2.10
N THR A 176 -3.15 -11.00 -2.79
CA THR A 176 -1.93 -10.59 -3.47
C THR A 176 -0.85 -10.04 -2.54
N ARG A 177 -1.19 -9.73 -1.28
CA ARG A 177 -0.23 -9.33 -0.23
C ARG A 177 0.02 -10.49 0.72
N ARG A 178 -0.95 -10.81 1.55
CA ARG A 178 -0.83 -11.89 2.54
C ARG A 178 -0.63 -13.25 1.88
N GLY A 179 -1.39 -13.56 0.82
CA GLY A 179 -1.25 -14.82 0.10
C GLY A 179 0.15 -15.03 -0.47
N LEU A 180 0.77 -13.99 -1.04
CA LEU A 180 2.13 -14.03 -1.55
C LEU A 180 3.22 -13.79 -0.48
N ASN A 181 2.83 -13.73 0.80
CA ASN A 181 3.74 -13.49 1.92
C ASN A 181 4.49 -12.13 1.84
N TRP A 182 3.83 -11.12 1.31
CA TRP A 182 4.28 -9.72 1.27
C TRP A 182 3.41 -8.81 2.15
N ASP A 183 3.05 -9.30 3.32
CA ASP A 183 2.31 -8.60 4.36
C ASP A 183 3.21 -7.70 5.21
N GLN A 184 2.63 -6.91 6.11
CA GLN A 184 3.36 -6.18 7.14
C GLN A 184 4.24 -7.13 7.96
N GLY A 185 5.51 -6.73 8.15
CA GLY A 185 6.54 -7.57 8.76
C GLY A 185 7.44 -8.26 7.73
N SER A 186 7.11 -8.21 6.44
CA SER A 186 8.01 -8.69 5.38
C SER A 186 8.98 -7.62 4.86
N GLU A 187 9.03 -6.43 5.51
CA GLU A 187 10.02 -5.41 5.19
C GLU A 187 11.44 -5.97 5.34
N SER A 188 12.27 -5.72 4.34
CA SER A 188 13.65 -6.17 4.26
C SER A 188 14.58 -5.01 3.91
N TYR A 189 15.89 -5.21 4.05
CA TYR A 189 16.85 -4.24 3.56
C TYR A 189 16.94 -4.33 2.05
N ASN A 190 16.72 -3.22 1.38
CA ASN A 190 16.58 -3.14 -0.06
C ASN A 190 17.42 -2.01 -0.62
N LEU A 191 17.84 -2.18 -1.86
CA LEU A 191 18.33 -1.12 -2.72
C LEU A 191 17.32 -0.94 -3.85
N GLU A 192 16.82 0.26 -4.03
CA GLU A 192 15.76 0.54 -5.01
C GLU A 192 16.12 1.74 -5.86
N MET A 193 15.83 1.64 -7.15
CA MET A 193 15.91 2.72 -8.13
C MET A 193 14.55 2.93 -8.78
N ASN A 194 14.12 4.18 -8.82
CA ASN A 194 12.85 4.57 -9.41
C ASN A 194 13.08 5.56 -10.54
N TYR A 195 12.42 5.32 -11.67
CA TYR A 195 12.19 6.31 -12.72
C TYR A 195 10.73 6.77 -12.64
N ILE A 196 10.52 8.06 -12.45
CA ILE A 196 9.22 8.70 -12.27
C ILE A 196 9.01 9.68 -13.41
N GLY A 197 8.34 9.20 -14.45
CA GLY A 197 8.02 10.02 -15.64
C GLY A 197 6.58 10.49 -15.66
N GLU A 198 6.23 11.29 -16.64
CA GLU A 198 4.87 11.81 -16.81
C GLU A 198 3.85 10.70 -17.09
N SER A 199 4.23 9.72 -17.90
CA SER A 199 3.34 8.62 -18.32
C SER A 199 3.84 7.24 -17.94
N PHE A 200 5.09 7.11 -17.50
CA PHE A 200 5.70 5.84 -17.12
C PHE A 200 6.36 5.96 -15.75
N ASN A 201 6.12 4.97 -14.90
CA ASN A 201 6.89 4.77 -13.68
C ASN A 201 7.52 3.38 -13.71
N HIS A 202 8.81 3.30 -13.40
CA HIS A 202 9.54 2.05 -13.31
C HIS A 202 10.29 1.99 -11.98
N THR A 203 10.19 0.87 -11.30
CA THR A 203 10.90 0.61 -10.05
C THR A 203 11.65 -0.71 -10.18
N LEU A 204 12.93 -0.69 -9.88
CA LEU A 204 13.79 -1.86 -9.73
C LEU A 204 14.23 -1.94 -8.28
N THR A 205 13.98 -3.05 -7.62
CA THR A 205 14.36 -3.28 -6.22
C THR A 205 15.21 -4.54 -6.11
N VAL A 206 16.42 -4.42 -5.58
CA VAL A 206 17.20 -5.55 -5.08
C VAL A 206 16.76 -5.80 -3.65
N VAL A 207 16.15 -6.96 -3.41
CA VAL A 207 15.58 -7.38 -2.14
C VAL A 207 16.63 -8.19 -1.39
N SER A 208 17.02 -7.73 -0.20
CA SER A 208 17.99 -8.41 0.64
C SER A 208 17.33 -8.86 1.96
N ASN A 209 17.96 -9.83 2.61
CA ASN A 209 17.45 -10.35 3.87
C ASN A 209 17.62 -9.32 5.01
N SER A 210 16.76 -9.42 6.02
CA SER A 210 16.94 -8.66 7.27
C SER A 210 17.87 -9.43 8.20
N PRO A 211 18.97 -8.83 8.66
CA PRO A 211 19.86 -9.47 9.62
C PRO A 211 19.23 -9.62 11.02
N GLU A 212 18.16 -8.89 11.29
CA GLU A 212 17.55 -8.78 12.63
C GLU A 212 16.65 -9.96 13.00
N GLU A 213 16.12 -10.68 12.00
CA GLU A 213 15.17 -11.78 12.24
C GLU A 213 15.63 -13.08 11.59
N LYS A 214 16.24 -13.95 12.39
CA LYS A 214 16.66 -15.30 11.94
C LYS A 214 15.48 -16.26 11.71
N SER A 215 14.34 -15.99 12.31
CA SER A 215 13.17 -16.90 12.33
C SER A 215 12.17 -16.68 11.20
N VAL A 216 12.19 -15.55 10.52
CA VAL A 216 11.25 -15.25 9.44
C VAL A 216 11.91 -15.55 8.10
N LYS A 217 11.24 -16.41 7.31
CA LYS A 217 11.66 -16.72 5.93
C LYS A 217 11.41 -15.51 5.05
N LYS A 218 12.41 -14.63 4.93
CA LYS A 218 12.33 -13.44 4.07
C LYS A 218 12.93 -13.72 2.70
N ASP A 219 12.32 -13.11 1.70
CA ASP A 219 12.79 -13.17 0.33
C ASP A 219 14.13 -12.44 0.13
N GLN A 220 14.96 -12.98 -0.75
CA GLN A 220 16.12 -12.33 -1.34
C GLN A 220 16.02 -12.44 -2.85
N GLY A 221 16.14 -11.34 -3.57
CA GLY A 221 15.99 -11.40 -5.01
C GLY A 221 15.89 -10.04 -5.67
N VAL A 222 15.19 -10.00 -6.78
CA VAL A 222 14.98 -8.79 -7.57
C VAL A 222 13.49 -8.63 -7.86
N SER A 223 12.97 -7.43 -7.66
CA SER A 223 11.61 -7.04 -7.98
C SER A 223 11.61 -5.92 -9.02
N ILE A 224 10.72 -6.02 -9.99
CA ILE A 224 10.44 -4.97 -10.98
C ILE A 224 8.97 -4.61 -10.90
N ASN A 225 8.68 -3.31 -10.89
CA ASN A 225 7.31 -2.79 -10.98
C ASN A 225 7.29 -1.68 -12.04
N SER A 226 6.50 -1.86 -13.08
CA SER A 226 6.39 -0.92 -14.20
C SER A 226 4.95 -0.57 -14.47
N SER A 227 4.67 0.71 -14.66
CA SER A 227 3.31 1.17 -14.97
C SER A 227 3.28 2.28 -16.00
N TYR A 228 2.15 2.33 -16.70
CA TYR A 228 1.82 3.30 -17.73
C TYR A 228 0.52 4.02 -17.37
N LEU A 229 0.52 5.35 -17.50
CA LEU A 229 -0.67 6.20 -17.39
C LEU A 229 -1.49 6.12 -18.67
N TRP A 230 -2.60 5.42 -18.61
CA TRP A 230 -3.51 5.22 -19.75
C TRP A 230 -4.69 6.19 -19.67
N ARG A 231 -4.91 6.94 -20.76
CA ARG A 231 -6.00 7.92 -20.87
C ARG A 231 -6.03 8.93 -19.71
N GLU A 232 -4.87 9.35 -19.22
CA GLU A 232 -4.68 10.36 -18.17
C GLU A 232 -5.28 10.07 -16.80
N LYS A 233 -6.19 9.10 -16.68
CA LYS A 233 -6.95 8.79 -15.44
C LYS A 233 -6.94 7.32 -15.07
N SER A 234 -6.18 6.49 -15.76
CA SER A 234 -6.08 5.06 -15.50
C SER A 234 -4.63 4.63 -15.50
N ARG A 235 -4.31 3.60 -14.73
CA ARG A 235 -2.98 3.03 -14.65
C ARG A 235 -3.03 1.55 -15.02
N ILE A 236 -2.13 1.14 -15.91
CA ILE A 236 -1.91 -0.26 -16.27
C ILE A 236 -0.46 -0.57 -15.92
N GLY A 237 -0.19 -1.71 -15.31
CA GLY A 237 1.16 -2.07 -14.95
C GLY A 237 1.39 -3.56 -14.96
N ILE A 238 2.66 -3.90 -14.83
CA ILE A 238 3.16 -5.26 -14.67
C ILE A 238 4.19 -5.29 -13.57
N SER A 239 4.17 -6.35 -12.76
CA SER A 239 5.20 -6.61 -11.77
C SER A 239 5.79 -8.00 -11.93
N GLY A 240 7.07 -8.11 -11.64
CA GLY A 240 7.79 -9.36 -11.60
C GLY A 240 8.73 -9.41 -10.40
N TYR A 241 8.86 -10.58 -9.82
CA TYR A 241 9.79 -10.88 -8.75
C TYR A 241 10.44 -12.23 -9.02
N GLN A 242 11.74 -12.29 -8.84
CA GLN A 242 12.49 -13.55 -8.80
C GLN A 242 13.40 -13.55 -7.58
N GLY A 243 13.30 -14.59 -6.78
CA GLY A 243 14.09 -14.65 -5.56
C GLY A 243 14.03 -16.00 -4.86
N ARG A 244 14.67 -16.03 -3.70
CA ARG A 244 14.84 -17.23 -2.89
C ARG A 244 14.57 -16.95 -1.42
N GLN A 245 14.08 -17.95 -0.74
CA GLN A 245 14.04 -18.09 0.71
C GLN A 245 15.03 -19.18 1.14
N SER A 246 15.12 -19.45 2.43
CA SER A 246 16.01 -20.50 2.96
C SER A 246 15.75 -21.87 2.33
N ASP A 247 14.48 -22.22 2.13
CA ASP A 247 14.00 -23.55 1.73
C ASP A 247 13.34 -23.58 0.35
N SER A 248 13.23 -22.47 -0.34
CA SER A 248 12.54 -22.40 -1.63
C SER A 248 13.12 -21.31 -2.53
N GLU A 249 12.81 -21.41 -3.80
CA GLU A 249 13.00 -20.37 -4.81
C GLU A 249 11.67 -20.08 -5.46
N ARG A 250 11.40 -18.83 -5.83
CA ARG A 250 10.13 -18.47 -6.46
C ARG A 250 10.25 -17.37 -7.50
N VAL A 251 9.39 -17.49 -8.50
CA VAL A 251 9.09 -16.43 -9.47
C VAL A 251 7.64 -16.04 -9.29
N VAL A 252 7.38 -14.74 -9.23
CA VAL A 252 6.02 -14.19 -9.18
C VAL A 252 5.91 -13.09 -10.22
N PHE A 253 4.88 -13.13 -11.06
CA PHE A 253 4.69 -12.10 -12.07
C PHE A 253 3.22 -11.93 -12.43
N GLY A 254 2.87 -10.76 -12.93
CA GLY A 254 1.54 -10.51 -13.47
C GLY A 254 1.19 -9.05 -13.63
N PRO A 255 0.06 -8.78 -14.28
CA PRO A 255 -0.46 -7.45 -14.51
C PRO A 255 -1.25 -6.92 -13.32
N TYR A 256 -1.37 -5.58 -13.29
CA TYR A 256 -2.29 -4.85 -12.43
C TYR A 256 -2.85 -3.63 -13.12
N VAL A 257 -4.02 -3.21 -12.71
CA VAL A 257 -4.71 -2.07 -13.30
C VAL A 257 -5.43 -1.25 -12.23
N THR A 258 -5.52 0.05 -12.45
CA THR A 258 -6.52 0.91 -11.82
C THR A 258 -7.19 1.70 -12.93
N ILE A 259 -8.44 1.36 -13.23
CA ILE A 259 -9.20 1.94 -14.32
C ILE A 259 -10.24 2.91 -13.76
N SER A 260 -10.19 4.15 -14.22
CA SER A 260 -11.24 5.13 -13.98
C SER A 260 -12.37 4.91 -14.98
N LEU A 261 -13.46 4.32 -14.53
CA LEU A 261 -14.67 4.13 -15.34
C LEU A 261 -15.49 5.42 -15.43
N SER A 262 -15.41 6.26 -14.40
CA SER A 262 -15.88 7.65 -14.36
C SER A 262 -15.11 8.41 -13.29
N GLU A 263 -15.39 9.68 -13.06
CA GLU A 263 -14.76 10.46 -11.97
C GLU A 263 -15.03 9.87 -10.59
N LYS A 264 -16.15 9.15 -10.42
CA LYS A 264 -16.58 8.55 -9.16
C LYS A 264 -16.40 7.04 -9.08
N LEU A 265 -16.35 6.33 -10.22
CA LEU A 265 -16.33 4.88 -10.29
C LEU A 265 -14.96 4.40 -10.77
N TYR A 266 -14.33 3.51 -10.03
CA TYR A 266 -13.04 2.93 -10.38
C TYR A 266 -12.99 1.43 -10.13
N LEU A 267 -12.17 0.75 -10.91
CA LEU A 267 -11.79 -0.65 -10.72
C LEU A 267 -10.28 -0.72 -10.46
N SER A 268 -9.89 -1.29 -9.34
CA SER A 268 -8.50 -1.70 -9.07
C SER A 268 -8.44 -3.21 -9.07
N SER A 269 -7.52 -3.79 -9.83
CA SER A 269 -7.37 -5.24 -9.92
C SER A 269 -5.91 -5.61 -10.16
N GLU A 270 -5.50 -6.73 -9.58
CA GLU A 270 -4.20 -7.36 -9.83
C GLU A 270 -4.32 -8.88 -9.82
N ILE A 271 -3.53 -9.53 -10.65
CA ILE A 271 -3.42 -10.97 -10.70
C ILE A 271 -1.95 -11.36 -10.88
N PHE A 272 -1.45 -12.22 -10.02
CA PHE A 272 -0.06 -12.67 -10.04
C PHE A 272 0.01 -14.19 -10.05
N ALA A 273 0.71 -14.74 -11.04
CA ALA A 273 1.08 -16.14 -11.08
C ALA A 273 2.35 -16.34 -10.24
N GLN A 274 2.42 -17.49 -9.56
CA GLN A 274 3.59 -17.93 -8.80
C GLN A 274 4.04 -19.30 -9.30
N ASP A 275 5.36 -19.50 -9.45
CA ASP A 275 6.02 -20.80 -9.53
C ASP A 275 7.07 -20.83 -8.41
N LYS A 276 6.91 -21.75 -7.46
CA LYS A 276 7.77 -21.88 -6.29
C LYS A 276 8.33 -23.30 -6.25
N THR A 277 9.64 -23.42 -6.17
CA THR A 277 10.35 -24.68 -6.07
C THR A 277 10.83 -24.91 -4.65
N ILE A 278 10.46 -26.04 -4.04
CA ILE A 278 10.90 -26.45 -2.71
C ILE A 278 12.25 -27.15 -2.84
N LYS A 279 13.31 -26.63 -2.21
CA LYS A 279 14.69 -27.13 -2.37
C LYS A 279 14.89 -28.56 -1.88
N ALA A 280 14.17 -28.96 -0.82
CA ALA A 280 14.35 -30.27 -0.20
C ALA A 280 13.81 -31.41 -1.07
N THR A 281 12.72 -31.19 -1.81
CA THR A 281 12.01 -32.21 -2.59
C THR A 281 12.10 -31.96 -4.09
N SER A 282 12.49 -30.73 -4.49
CA SER A 282 12.40 -30.23 -5.87
C SER A 282 10.97 -30.19 -6.42
N ASP A 283 9.97 -30.21 -5.54
CA ASP A 283 8.56 -30.06 -5.92
C ASP A 283 8.28 -28.63 -6.37
N HIS A 284 7.37 -28.49 -7.31
CA HIS A 284 6.89 -27.22 -7.84
C HIS A 284 5.48 -26.93 -7.34
N GLU A 285 5.32 -25.84 -6.59
CA GLU A 285 4.03 -25.26 -6.23
C GLU A 285 3.70 -24.14 -7.22
N LYS A 286 2.74 -24.40 -8.13
CA LYS A 286 2.29 -23.43 -9.12
C LYS A 286 0.91 -22.91 -8.77
N GLY A 287 0.72 -21.62 -8.94
CA GLY A 287 -0.60 -21.07 -8.65
C GLY A 287 -0.69 -19.59 -8.91
N TYR A 288 -1.71 -18.95 -8.33
CA TYR A 288 -1.95 -17.53 -8.52
C TYR A 288 -2.62 -16.89 -7.30
N ALA A 289 -2.49 -15.56 -7.22
CA ALA A 289 -3.26 -14.73 -6.32
C ALA A 289 -3.89 -13.58 -7.11
N THR A 290 -5.12 -13.20 -6.76
CA THR A 290 -5.81 -12.08 -7.37
C THR A 290 -6.56 -11.27 -6.34
N PHE A 291 -6.62 -9.97 -6.59
CA PHE A 291 -7.39 -8.97 -5.84
C PHE A 291 -8.15 -8.12 -6.83
N SER A 292 -9.40 -7.79 -6.53
CA SER A 292 -10.19 -6.86 -7.31
C SER A 292 -11.10 -6.05 -6.40
N ARG A 293 -11.13 -4.73 -6.59
CA ARG A 293 -12.03 -3.80 -5.88
C ARG A 293 -12.68 -2.85 -6.87
N LEU A 294 -14.02 -2.84 -6.87
CA LEU A 294 -14.83 -1.86 -7.57
C LEU A 294 -15.34 -0.86 -6.53
N GLY A 295 -14.90 0.38 -6.62
CA GLY A 295 -15.25 1.44 -5.66
C GLY A 295 -16.03 2.57 -6.33
N TYR A 296 -17.01 3.10 -5.61
CA TYR A 296 -17.84 4.23 -6.05
C TYR A 296 -17.78 5.35 -5.02
N GLN A 297 -17.20 6.50 -5.36
CA GLN A 297 -17.19 7.68 -4.51
C GLN A 297 -18.57 8.33 -4.45
N ALA A 298 -19.38 7.96 -3.48
CA ALA A 298 -20.74 8.46 -3.32
C ALA A 298 -20.75 9.97 -3.06
N VAL A 299 -19.94 10.40 -2.12
CA VAL A 299 -19.59 11.80 -1.85
C VAL A 299 -18.09 11.88 -1.56
N LYS A 300 -17.53 13.09 -1.50
CA LYS A 300 -16.14 13.28 -1.12
C LYS A 300 -15.84 12.58 0.21
N GLY A 301 -14.82 11.73 0.23
CA GLY A 301 -14.38 10.99 1.42
C GLY A 301 -15.18 9.72 1.74
N LEU A 302 -16.29 9.42 1.07
CA LEU A 302 -17.09 8.22 1.31
C LEU A 302 -17.17 7.35 0.07
N THR A 303 -16.60 6.17 0.15
CA THR A 303 -16.47 5.23 -0.98
C THR A 303 -16.97 3.84 -0.57
N PRO A 304 -18.23 3.48 -0.84
CA PRO A 304 -18.64 2.08 -0.85
C PRO A 304 -17.90 1.31 -1.94
N PHE A 305 -17.63 0.04 -1.68
CA PHE A 305 -16.92 -0.83 -2.62
C PHE A 305 -17.36 -2.29 -2.50
N VAL A 306 -17.13 -3.02 -3.59
CA VAL A 306 -17.19 -4.48 -3.64
C VAL A 306 -15.78 -4.99 -3.81
N GLN A 307 -15.41 -6.05 -3.09
CA GLN A 307 -14.07 -6.62 -3.16
C GLN A 307 -14.15 -8.14 -3.33
N PHE A 308 -13.23 -8.64 -4.14
CA PHE A 308 -12.98 -10.05 -4.35
C PHE A 308 -11.48 -10.33 -4.21
N ASP A 309 -11.17 -11.37 -3.45
CA ASP A 309 -9.82 -11.89 -3.24
C ASP A 309 -9.81 -13.38 -3.48
N ARG A 310 -8.78 -13.88 -4.15
CA ARG A 310 -8.52 -15.31 -4.29
C ARG A 310 -7.02 -15.58 -4.27
N SER A 311 -6.61 -16.60 -3.53
CA SER A 311 -5.31 -17.21 -3.69
C SER A 311 -5.47 -18.71 -3.87
N TYR A 312 -4.68 -19.27 -4.80
CA TYR A 312 -4.54 -20.71 -5.08
C TYR A 312 -3.09 -20.91 -5.46
N LEU A 313 -2.25 -21.09 -4.46
CA LEU A 313 -0.78 -21.00 -4.63
C LEU A 313 -0.11 -22.32 -4.94
N ASP A 314 -0.84 -23.43 -4.82
CA ASP A 314 -0.42 -24.77 -5.19
C ASP A 314 -1.58 -25.46 -5.92
N ASP A 315 -1.46 -25.64 -7.22
CA ASP A 315 -2.48 -26.25 -8.07
C ASP A 315 -2.61 -27.78 -7.86
N SER A 316 -1.63 -28.40 -7.22
CA SER A 316 -1.67 -29.79 -6.80
C SER A 316 -2.40 -29.98 -5.46
N ASP A 317 -2.46 -28.96 -4.61
CA ASP A 317 -3.12 -29.00 -3.30
C ASP A 317 -4.24 -27.98 -3.17
N ARG A 318 -5.48 -28.47 -3.31
CA ARG A 318 -6.68 -27.63 -3.12
C ARG A 318 -6.81 -27.03 -1.73
N SER A 319 -6.09 -27.55 -0.73
CA SER A 319 -6.11 -26.97 0.62
C SER A 319 -5.47 -25.57 0.67
N SER A 320 -4.67 -25.21 -0.31
CA SER A 320 -4.06 -23.89 -0.48
C SER A 320 -5.04 -22.81 -0.98
N GLN A 321 -6.26 -23.18 -1.39
CA GLN A 321 -7.24 -22.25 -1.92
C GLN A 321 -7.87 -21.41 -0.82
N PHE A 322 -7.91 -20.10 -1.07
CA PHE A 322 -8.63 -19.12 -0.27
C PHE A 322 -9.44 -18.20 -1.18
N ASP A 323 -10.69 -18.00 -0.87
CA ASP A 323 -11.61 -17.09 -1.54
C ASP A 323 -12.23 -16.13 -0.52
N SER A 324 -12.34 -14.86 -0.85
CA SER A 324 -13.07 -13.86 -0.08
C SER A 324 -13.86 -12.95 -1.01
N PHE A 325 -15.10 -12.69 -0.67
CA PHE A 325 -15.97 -11.76 -1.38
C PHE A 325 -16.80 -10.98 -0.38
N GLY A 326 -16.88 -9.66 -0.56
CA GLY A 326 -17.66 -8.84 0.34
C GLY A 326 -17.92 -7.43 -0.15
N LEU A 327 -18.64 -6.71 0.69
CA LEU A 327 -18.99 -5.30 0.54
C LEU A 327 -18.28 -4.49 1.62
N GLY A 328 -17.87 -3.30 1.29
CA GLY A 328 -17.24 -2.42 2.26
C GLY A 328 -17.56 -0.96 2.03
N VAL A 329 -17.19 -0.16 3.01
CA VAL A 329 -17.25 1.30 2.96
C VAL A 329 -15.96 1.85 3.53
N GLN A 330 -15.26 2.66 2.76
CA GLN A 330 -14.16 3.48 3.22
C GLN A 330 -14.68 4.90 3.44
N TRP A 331 -14.42 5.44 4.61
CA TRP A 331 -14.84 6.79 4.97
C TRP A 331 -13.70 7.58 5.63
N LEU A 332 -13.36 8.71 5.03
CA LEU A 332 -12.41 9.68 5.54
C LEU A 332 -13.22 10.93 5.98
N PRO A 333 -13.72 11.00 7.23
CA PRO A 333 -14.47 12.17 7.69
C PRO A 333 -13.60 13.43 7.72
N TYR A 334 -12.38 13.30 8.21
CA TYR A 334 -11.38 14.36 8.33
C TYR A 334 -10.02 13.89 7.81
N SER A 335 -9.08 14.80 7.59
CA SER A 335 -7.76 14.54 7.01
C SER A 335 -6.88 13.56 7.80
N HIS A 336 -7.21 13.27 9.05
CA HIS A 336 -6.43 12.41 9.95
C HIS A 336 -7.10 11.08 10.27
N PHE A 337 -8.31 10.86 9.77
CA PHE A 337 -9.13 9.71 10.18
C PHE A 337 -9.63 8.94 8.96
N GLU A 338 -9.44 7.66 8.99
CA GLU A 338 -10.03 6.72 8.05
C GLU A 338 -10.75 5.61 8.82
N PHE A 339 -11.99 5.40 8.48
CA PHE A 339 -12.78 4.25 8.88
C PHE A 339 -12.97 3.35 7.67
N MET A 340 -12.76 2.06 7.85
CA MET A 340 -13.05 1.07 6.83
C MET A 340 -13.86 -0.07 7.44
N LEU A 341 -15.08 -0.24 6.95
CA LEU A 341 -15.94 -1.36 7.26
C LEU A 341 -15.93 -2.31 6.07
N PHE A 342 -15.80 -3.59 6.33
CA PHE A 342 -15.93 -4.63 5.32
C PHE A 342 -16.63 -5.83 5.91
N ALA A 343 -17.56 -6.41 5.18
CA ALA A 343 -18.30 -7.61 5.57
C ALA A 343 -18.52 -8.51 4.37
N GLY A 344 -18.43 -9.81 4.57
CA GLY A 344 -18.58 -10.76 3.48
C GLY A 344 -18.43 -12.22 3.93
N LYS A 345 -18.10 -13.03 2.94
CA LYS A 345 -17.82 -14.46 3.13
C LYS A 345 -16.39 -14.76 2.71
N GLU A 346 -15.74 -15.57 3.53
CA GLU A 346 -14.45 -16.17 3.19
C GLU A 346 -14.59 -17.70 3.17
N LYS A 347 -13.85 -18.34 2.31
CA LYS A 347 -13.80 -19.80 2.18
C LYS A 347 -12.36 -20.25 1.97
N SER A 348 -11.88 -21.10 2.86
CA SER A 348 -10.72 -21.93 2.63
C SER A 348 -11.18 -23.32 2.18
N SER A 349 -10.48 -23.98 1.29
CA SER A 349 -10.95 -25.23 0.68
C SER A 349 -11.22 -26.36 1.68
N SER A 350 -10.54 -26.34 2.83
CA SER A 350 -10.71 -27.31 3.92
C SER A 350 -11.79 -26.95 4.94
N GLN A 351 -12.46 -25.79 4.76
CA GLN A 351 -13.44 -25.27 5.72
C GLN A 351 -14.73 -24.87 5.02
N GLU A 352 -15.84 -24.89 5.77
CA GLU A 352 -17.09 -24.29 5.33
C GLU A 352 -16.92 -22.76 5.20
N ALA A 353 -17.78 -22.16 4.39
CA ALA A 353 -17.76 -20.71 4.23
C ALA A 353 -18.05 -20.02 5.56
N THR A 354 -17.24 -19.04 5.89
CA THR A 354 -17.31 -18.27 7.13
C THR A 354 -17.82 -16.88 6.83
N ASP A 355 -18.84 -16.43 7.55
CA ASP A 355 -19.25 -15.04 7.54
C ASP A 355 -18.27 -14.22 8.41
N PHE A 356 -17.80 -13.11 7.86
CA PHE A 356 -16.89 -12.23 8.59
C PHE A 356 -17.24 -10.77 8.37
N ALA A 357 -16.87 -9.95 9.35
CA ALA A 357 -16.89 -8.51 9.25
C ALA A 357 -15.71 -7.93 10.03
N TRP A 358 -15.23 -6.77 9.60
CA TRP A 358 -14.29 -5.99 10.37
C TRP A 358 -14.50 -4.50 10.20
N LEU A 359 -14.24 -3.76 11.28
CA LEU A 359 -14.20 -2.31 11.31
C LEU A 359 -12.79 -1.87 11.68
N MET A 360 -12.10 -1.21 10.78
CA MET A 360 -10.76 -0.68 10.99
C MET A 360 -10.81 0.83 11.18
N LEU A 361 -10.03 1.31 12.12
CA LEU A 361 -9.74 2.72 12.33
C LEU A 361 -8.25 2.96 12.08
N ASN A 362 -7.95 3.86 11.18
CA ASN A 362 -6.63 4.44 10.97
C ASN A 362 -6.62 5.90 11.40
N ILE A 363 -5.62 6.27 12.19
CA ILE A 363 -5.36 7.65 12.60
C ILE A 363 -3.93 7.98 12.19
N TYR A 364 -3.74 9.06 11.44
CA TYR A 364 -2.43 9.53 10.97
C TYR A 364 -2.29 11.03 11.22
N LEU A 365 -1.62 11.35 12.33
CA LEU A 365 -1.40 12.71 12.83
C LEU A 365 -0.09 13.29 12.30
#